data_68e24f103f5e3ae81a555e97999d7b16
#
_entry.id   68e24f103f5e3ae81a555e97999d7b16
#
_cell.length_a   1.000
_cell.length_b   1.000
_cell.length_c   1.000
_cell.angle_alpha   90.00
_cell.angle_beta   90.00
_cell.angle_gamma   90.00
#
_symmetry.space_group_name_H-M   'P 1'
#
loop_
_entity.id
_entity.type
_entity.pdbx_description
1 polymer ?
#
loop_
_entity_poly.entity_id
_entity_poly.type
_entity_poly.pdbx_seq_one_letter_code
_entity_poly.pdbx_strand_id
1 'polypeptide(L)'
;SLGLVGSEMCIRDRYTSLSDQSSADSVTVAEISSFQLETIHTFRPHVSAILNITPDHLNRHYTFENYANCKLDITKNQTKEDYAVMNYDDLETVKRIDKVPATVILFSHKKELESGVIVKDGAVVIRENGKETYVMPLSEFQLLGDHNIENLLAAVAISYYMGADIATIRKVCGAFKGVAHRIEYVRTLNDVNYYNDSKGTNPDAAIKAIQSMVRPTYLIGGGYDKKSTYDEWIESFDGKVKCLLLIGQTAQDIADCARKHGFENIEMMDDLKQVVEYCHTHAQPGDAVLLSPACASWGMFDNYEQRGDMFKEYVNALS
;
A
#
# COMPACT_ATOMS: atom_id res chain seq x y z
N SER A 1 9.76 -24.02 0.72
CA SER A 1 8.74 -23.26 1.46
C SER A 1 8.99 -21.76 1.31
N LEU A 2 8.01 -21.03 0.81
CA LEU A 2 8.07 -19.57 0.73
C LEU A 2 7.79 -19.01 2.13
N GLY A 3 8.82 -18.45 2.78
CA GLY A 3 8.65 -17.68 4.00
C GLY A 3 8.52 -16.20 3.64
N LEU A 4 7.39 -15.58 3.95
CA LEU A 4 7.22 -14.13 3.85
C LEU A 4 7.74 -13.50 5.13
N VAL A 5 8.74 -12.64 5.05
CA VAL A 5 9.29 -11.92 6.19
C VAL A 5 8.93 -10.45 6.11
N GLY A 6 8.01 -10.08 6.92
CA GLY A 6 7.91 -8.90 7.74
C GLY A 6 7.37 -7.63 7.13
N SER A 7 6.54 -6.92 7.90
CA SER A 7 6.33 -5.47 7.81
C SER A 7 7.43 -4.73 8.57
N GLU A 8 7.62 -3.44 8.31
CA GLU A 8 8.65 -2.59 8.96
C GLU A 8 8.76 -2.73 10.49
N MET A 9 7.68 -3.03 11.19
CA MET A 9 7.67 -3.22 12.64
C MET A 9 8.15 -4.61 13.10
N CYS A 10 8.24 -5.60 12.20
CA CYS A 10 8.59 -6.98 12.52
C CYS A 10 10.02 -7.38 12.09
N ILE A 11 10.75 -6.50 11.41
CA ILE A 11 11.99 -6.80 10.68
C ILE A 11 13.16 -7.17 11.59
N ARG A 12 13.24 -6.62 12.80
CA ARG A 12 14.44 -6.76 13.64
C ARG A 12 14.66 -8.15 14.22
N ASP A 13 13.60 -8.92 14.47
CA ASP A 13 13.70 -10.16 15.24
C ASP A 13 13.56 -11.44 14.39
N ARG A 14 13.23 -11.35 13.12
CA ARG A 14 12.76 -12.52 12.34
C ARG A 14 13.74 -13.10 11.32
N TYR A 15 14.74 -12.35 10.84
CA TYR A 15 15.72 -12.93 9.90
C TYR A 15 16.55 -14.02 10.56
N THR A 16 17.03 -13.77 11.76
CA THR A 16 17.81 -14.76 12.53
C THR A 16 16.99 -15.97 12.92
N SER A 17 15.70 -15.83 13.19
CA SER A 17 14.82 -16.96 13.53
C SER A 17 14.44 -17.82 12.32
N LEU A 18 14.61 -17.32 11.10
CA LEU A 18 14.37 -18.07 9.86
C LEU A 18 15.61 -18.82 9.37
N SER A 19 16.80 -18.44 9.84
CA SER A 19 18.06 -19.07 9.39
C SER A 19 18.06 -20.59 9.60
N ASP A 20 17.53 -21.05 10.73
CA ASP A 20 17.47 -22.48 11.09
C ASP A 20 16.42 -23.26 10.27
N GLN A 21 15.49 -22.55 9.62
CA GLN A 21 14.44 -23.11 8.78
C GLN A 21 14.77 -23.01 7.28
N SER A 22 15.85 -22.33 6.93
CA SER A 22 16.27 -22.10 5.54
C SER A 22 17.13 -23.25 5.03
N SER A 23 16.95 -23.60 3.78
CA SER A 23 17.74 -24.58 3.04
C SER A 23 18.24 -24.00 1.71
N ALA A 24 19.07 -24.71 0.98
CA ALA A 24 19.53 -24.29 -0.34
C ALA A 24 18.38 -24.06 -1.35
N ASP A 25 17.25 -24.73 -1.14
CA ASP A 25 16.06 -24.63 -2.02
C ASP A 25 15.03 -23.60 -1.51
N SER A 26 15.33 -22.89 -0.43
CA SER A 26 14.42 -21.90 0.14
C SER A 26 14.53 -20.57 -0.62
N VAL A 27 13.38 -19.96 -0.89
CA VAL A 27 13.28 -18.56 -1.37
C VAL A 27 12.86 -17.67 -0.22
N THR A 28 13.67 -16.66 0.10
CA THR A 28 13.37 -15.67 1.12
C THR A 28 12.95 -14.37 0.44
N VAL A 29 11.74 -13.89 0.76
CA VAL A 29 11.28 -12.56 0.35
C VAL A 29 11.40 -11.64 1.55
N ALA A 30 12.14 -10.53 1.40
CA ALA A 30 12.48 -9.64 2.48
C ALA A 30 12.20 -8.19 2.12
N GLU A 31 11.54 -7.46 3.02
CA GLU A 31 11.47 -6.00 2.97
C GLU A 31 12.66 -5.44 3.74
N ILE A 32 13.49 -4.63 3.08
CA ILE A 32 14.74 -4.10 3.63
C ILE A 32 14.63 -2.58 3.77
N SER A 33 14.81 -2.08 4.98
CA SER A 33 14.84 -0.64 5.25
C SER A 33 16.16 -0.01 4.82
N SER A 34 16.15 1.32 4.59
CA SER A 34 17.37 2.08 4.32
C SER A 34 18.40 1.94 5.43
N PHE A 35 17.96 1.82 6.71
CA PHE A 35 18.86 1.62 7.85
C PHE A 35 19.62 0.30 7.82
N GLN A 36 18.99 -0.76 7.33
CA GLN A 36 19.63 -2.06 7.15
C GLN A 36 20.63 -2.04 5.99
N LEU A 37 20.30 -1.28 4.92
CA LEU A 37 21.18 -1.14 3.75
C LEU A 37 22.46 -0.35 4.05
N GLU A 38 22.47 0.57 5.03
CA GLU A 38 23.67 1.31 5.43
C GLU A 38 24.86 0.40 5.83
N THR A 39 24.58 -0.80 6.32
CA THR A 39 25.59 -1.69 6.91
C THR A 39 25.84 -2.97 6.12
N ILE A 40 25.30 -3.08 4.92
CA ILE A 40 25.53 -4.27 4.09
C ILE A 40 26.95 -4.32 3.54
N HIS A 41 27.58 -5.50 3.57
CA HIS A 41 28.88 -5.75 2.99
C HIS A 41 28.79 -6.72 1.79
N THR A 42 28.25 -7.92 2.02
CA THR A 42 28.19 -9.01 1.02
C THR A 42 26.75 -9.37 0.64
N PHE A 43 25.75 -8.70 1.21
CA PHE A 43 24.36 -8.97 0.87
C PHE A 43 24.12 -8.77 -0.62
N ARG A 44 23.70 -9.82 -1.30
CA ARG A 44 23.43 -9.84 -2.74
C ARG A 44 22.13 -10.60 -3.00
N PRO A 45 21.00 -9.91 -3.18
CA PRO A 45 19.76 -10.57 -3.56
C PRO A 45 19.83 -10.98 -5.04
N HIS A 46 19.27 -12.13 -5.40
CA HIS A 46 19.15 -12.53 -6.81
C HIS A 46 18.16 -11.60 -7.55
N VAL A 47 17.05 -11.24 -6.91
CA VAL A 47 16.12 -10.22 -7.41
C VAL A 47 15.94 -9.15 -6.34
N SER A 48 16.22 -7.90 -6.67
CA SER A 48 15.90 -6.73 -5.84
C SER A 48 14.75 -5.94 -6.47
N ALA A 49 14.05 -5.12 -5.64
CA ALA A 49 13.01 -4.23 -6.15
C ALA A 49 13.04 -2.88 -5.45
N ILE A 50 12.87 -1.80 -6.23
CA ILE A 50 12.67 -0.43 -5.74
C ILE A 50 11.36 0.09 -6.34
N LEU A 51 10.33 0.23 -5.50
CA LEU A 51 8.99 0.58 -5.94
C LEU A 51 8.83 2.08 -6.15
N ASN A 52 9.41 2.87 -5.26
CA ASN A 52 9.46 4.33 -5.31
C ASN A 52 10.52 4.86 -4.35
N ILE A 53 10.92 6.12 -4.57
CA ILE A 53 11.82 6.84 -3.67
C ILE A 53 11.21 8.21 -3.39
N THR A 54 10.61 8.38 -2.21
CA THR A 54 10.05 9.64 -1.72
C THR A 54 10.82 10.11 -0.48
N PRO A 55 10.92 11.42 -0.21
CA PRO A 55 11.63 11.91 0.97
C PRO A 55 11.13 11.30 2.27
N ASP A 56 12.03 10.67 3.02
CA ASP A 56 11.74 10.10 4.33
C ASP A 56 13.04 9.99 5.13
N HIS A 57 12.93 9.91 6.46
CA HIS A 57 14.06 9.70 7.37
C HIS A 57 15.24 10.69 7.19
N LEU A 58 14.96 11.95 6.77
CA LEU A 58 16.00 12.95 6.53
C LEU A 58 16.73 13.39 7.80
N ASN A 59 16.13 13.19 8.97
CA ASN A 59 16.77 13.35 10.26
C ASN A 59 17.97 12.39 10.47
N ARG A 60 18.00 11.25 9.75
CA ARG A 60 19.09 10.28 9.77
C ARG A 60 20.02 10.39 8.56
N HIS A 61 19.44 10.47 7.37
CA HIS A 61 20.22 10.50 6.11
C HIS A 61 20.68 11.90 5.74
N TYR A 62 20.23 12.94 6.44
CA TYR A 62 20.54 14.37 6.28
C TYR A 62 20.08 14.98 4.95
N THR A 63 20.20 14.28 3.82
CA THR A 63 19.76 14.73 2.51
C THR A 63 18.94 13.67 1.80
N PHE A 64 18.07 14.11 0.91
CA PHE A 64 17.29 13.20 0.07
C PHE A 64 18.18 12.33 -0.82
N GLU A 65 19.28 12.90 -1.36
CA GLU A 65 20.21 12.15 -2.22
C GLU A 65 20.90 11.02 -1.44
N ASN A 66 21.32 11.26 -0.19
CA ASN A 66 21.89 10.21 0.67
C ASN A 66 20.87 9.10 0.93
N TYR A 67 19.62 9.46 1.24
CA TYR A 67 18.55 8.49 1.45
C TYR A 67 18.29 7.64 0.19
N ALA A 68 18.17 8.29 -0.96
CA ALA A 68 17.93 7.62 -2.24
C ALA A 68 19.10 6.69 -2.64
N ASN A 69 20.35 7.13 -2.46
CA ASN A 69 21.52 6.31 -2.71
C ASN A 69 21.59 5.12 -1.73
N CYS A 70 21.25 5.33 -0.47
CA CYS A 70 21.17 4.24 0.50
C CYS A 70 20.13 3.17 0.12
N LYS A 71 18.95 3.59 -0.39
CA LYS A 71 17.99 2.62 -0.95
C LYS A 71 18.52 1.87 -2.16
N LEU A 72 19.28 2.55 -3.03
CA LEU A 72 19.90 1.94 -4.20
C LEU A 72 20.98 0.90 -3.83
N ASP A 73 21.58 1.01 -2.66
CA ASP A 73 22.58 0.06 -2.16
C ASP A 73 22.05 -1.38 -2.07
N ILE A 74 20.74 -1.62 -2.13
CA ILE A 74 20.17 -2.96 -2.27
C ILE A 74 20.74 -3.69 -3.53
N THR A 75 21.16 -2.93 -4.55
CA THR A 75 21.72 -3.46 -5.79
C THR A 75 23.25 -3.52 -5.79
N LYS A 76 23.91 -2.96 -4.79
CA LYS A 76 25.36 -2.69 -4.73
C LYS A 76 26.25 -3.89 -5.05
N ASN A 77 25.88 -5.08 -4.58
CA ASN A 77 26.67 -6.30 -4.80
C ASN A 77 26.11 -7.20 -5.90
N GLN A 78 25.04 -6.76 -6.58
CA GLN A 78 24.47 -7.50 -7.71
C GLN A 78 25.38 -7.43 -8.94
N THR A 79 25.19 -8.36 -9.86
CA THR A 79 25.90 -8.43 -11.15
C THR A 79 24.88 -8.55 -12.28
N LYS A 80 25.33 -8.64 -13.52
CA LYS A 80 24.45 -8.86 -14.69
C LYS A 80 23.66 -10.18 -14.67
N GLU A 81 24.01 -11.09 -13.77
CA GLU A 81 23.28 -12.35 -13.53
C GLU A 81 22.08 -12.18 -12.60
N ASP A 82 22.00 -11.03 -11.89
CA ASP A 82 20.93 -10.69 -10.97
C ASP A 82 19.98 -9.67 -11.62
N TYR A 83 18.80 -9.51 -11.02
CA TYR A 83 17.77 -8.63 -11.55
C TYR A 83 17.44 -7.52 -10.55
N ALA A 84 17.26 -6.30 -11.07
CA ALA A 84 16.76 -5.15 -10.31
C ALA A 84 15.43 -4.66 -10.90
N VAL A 85 14.33 -4.92 -10.22
CA VAL A 85 12.99 -4.50 -10.62
C VAL A 85 12.78 -3.04 -10.20
N MET A 86 12.52 -2.15 -11.17
CA MET A 86 12.48 -0.70 -10.94
C MET A 86 11.25 -0.04 -11.56
N ASN A 87 10.63 0.86 -10.83
CA ASN A 87 9.44 1.59 -11.26
C ASN A 87 9.80 2.69 -12.29
N TYR A 88 9.30 2.56 -13.51
CA TYR A 88 9.52 3.57 -14.56
C TYR A 88 8.58 4.79 -14.42
N ASP A 89 7.53 4.68 -13.62
CA ASP A 89 6.60 5.77 -13.32
C ASP A 89 7.10 6.67 -12.18
N ASP A 90 8.12 6.23 -11.43
CA ASP A 90 8.80 7.01 -10.38
C ASP A 90 10.07 7.68 -10.93
N LEU A 91 10.06 9.02 -10.97
CA LEU A 91 11.16 9.81 -11.56
C LEU A 91 12.50 9.62 -10.82
N GLU A 92 12.45 9.43 -9.49
CA GLU A 92 13.67 9.27 -8.70
C GLU A 92 14.30 7.89 -8.91
N THR A 93 13.48 6.88 -9.14
CA THR A 93 13.94 5.57 -9.56
C THR A 93 14.59 5.63 -10.95
N VAL A 94 13.91 6.27 -11.92
CA VAL A 94 14.42 6.41 -13.31
C VAL A 94 15.78 7.10 -13.36
N LYS A 95 16.01 8.16 -12.60
CA LYS A 95 17.31 8.89 -12.55
C LYS A 95 18.48 8.02 -12.10
N ARG A 96 18.23 6.84 -11.54
CA ARG A 96 19.25 5.99 -10.92
C ARG A 96 19.47 4.66 -11.65
N ILE A 97 18.74 4.40 -12.73
CA ILE A 97 18.85 3.15 -13.52
C ILE A 97 20.29 2.90 -13.99
N ASP A 98 20.97 3.92 -14.47
CA ASP A 98 22.33 3.80 -14.99
C ASP A 98 23.38 3.44 -13.91
N LYS A 99 23.04 3.60 -12.62
CA LYS A 99 23.90 3.26 -11.49
C LYS A 99 23.76 1.79 -11.06
N VAL A 100 22.78 1.06 -11.60
CA VAL A 100 22.45 -0.31 -11.19
C VAL A 100 23.36 -1.31 -11.90
N PRO A 101 24.12 -2.14 -11.17
CA PRO A 101 25.02 -3.13 -11.77
C PRO A 101 24.27 -4.37 -12.31
N ALA A 102 23.07 -4.65 -11.82
CA ALA A 102 22.24 -5.78 -12.23
C ALA A 102 21.61 -5.60 -13.62
N THR A 103 20.95 -6.63 -14.13
CA THR A 103 20.01 -6.51 -15.24
C THR A 103 18.74 -5.81 -14.75
N VAL A 104 18.46 -4.61 -15.28
CA VAL A 104 17.32 -3.80 -14.88
C VAL A 104 16.05 -4.30 -15.56
N ILE A 105 15.02 -4.57 -14.78
CA ILE A 105 13.69 -4.93 -15.23
C ILE A 105 12.74 -3.79 -14.84
N LEU A 106 12.23 -3.08 -15.84
CA LEU A 106 11.33 -1.96 -15.63
C LEU A 106 9.89 -2.43 -15.50
N PHE A 107 9.10 -1.73 -14.70
CA PHE A 107 7.65 -1.86 -14.75
C PHE A 107 6.98 -0.48 -14.83
N SER A 108 5.83 -0.43 -15.53
CA SER A 108 5.02 0.78 -15.65
C SER A 108 3.56 0.43 -15.89
N HIS A 109 2.65 1.14 -15.23
CA HIS A 109 1.23 1.09 -15.56
C HIS A 109 0.76 2.26 -16.44
N LYS A 110 1.58 3.32 -16.53
CA LYS A 110 1.27 4.57 -17.28
C LYS A 110 1.85 4.58 -18.68
N LYS A 111 2.93 3.82 -18.91
CA LYS A 111 3.68 3.87 -20.18
C LYS A 111 3.88 2.48 -20.76
N GLU A 112 3.79 2.39 -22.07
CA GLU A 112 4.26 1.21 -22.79
C GLU A 112 5.79 1.24 -22.86
N LEU A 113 6.42 0.16 -22.39
CA LEU A 113 7.85 -0.05 -22.45
C LEU A 113 8.19 -1.06 -23.54
N GLU A 114 9.37 -0.94 -24.17
CA GLU A 114 9.87 -1.93 -25.13
C GLU A 114 10.20 -3.27 -24.46
N SER A 115 10.63 -3.21 -23.19
CA SER A 115 10.93 -4.38 -22.34
C SER A 115 10.53 -4.10 -20.89
N GLY A 116 10.00 -5.11 -20.19
CA GLY A 116 9.58 -5.01 -18.78
C GLY A 116 8.17 -5.54 -18.56
N VAL A 117 7.57 -5.14 -17.43
CA VAL A 117 6.19 -5.52 -17.04
C VAL A 117 5.30 -4.31 -17.15
N ILE A 118 4.26 -4.39 -17.96
CA ILE A 118 3.38 -3.26 -18.30
C ILE A 118 1.90 -3.62 -18.18
N VAL A 119 1.08 -2.58 -18.16
CA VAL A 119 -0.35 -2.71 -18.45
C VAL A 119 -0.58 -2.39 -19.93
N LYS A 120 -1.18 -3.33 -20.66
CA LYS A 120 -1.57 -3.17 -22.06
C LYS A 120 -2.97 -3.73 -22.27
N ASP A 121 -3.84 -2.97 -22.89
CA ASP A 121 -5.23 -3.36 -23.19
C ASP A 121 -5.99 -3.94 -21.98
N GLY A 122 -5.79 -3.36 -20.79
CA GLY A 122 -6.42 -3.79 -19.55
C GLY A 122 -5.87 -5.10 -18.97
N ALA A 123 -4.67 -5.51 -19.39
CA ALA A 123 -4.02 -6.72 -18.90
C ALA A 123 -2.57 -6.46 -18.47
N VAL A 124 -2.06 -7.29 -17.56
CA VAL A 124 -0.64 -7.35 -17.22
C VAL A 124 0.10 -8.21 -18.25
N VAL A 125 1.14 -7.63 -18.85
CA VAL A 125 1.94 -8.25 -19.91
C VAL A 125 3.43 -8.10 -19.56
N ILE A 126 4.18 -9.17 -19.75
CA ILE A 126 5.66 -9.16 -19.71
C ILE A 126 6.16 -9.04 -21.15
N ARG A 127 6.99 -8.03 -21.42
CA ARG A 127 7.72 -7.85 -22.69
C ARG A 127 9.19 -8.18 -22.51
N GLU A 128 9.67 -9.09 -23.31
CA GLU A 128 11.08 -9.52 -23.29
C GLU A 128 11.53 -9.94 -24.70
N ASN A 129 12.62 -9.34 -25.18
CA ASN A 129 13.18 -9.66 -26.50
C ASN A 129 12.18 -9.58 -27.67
N GLY A 130 11.30 -8.58 -27.64
CA GLY A 130 10.25 -8.39 -28.64
C GLY A 130 9.06 -9.35 -28.54
N LYS A 131 9.05 -10.25 -27.55
CA LYS A 131 7.95 -11.17 -27.28
C LYS A 131 7.09 -10.65 -26.14
N GLU A 132 5.77 -10.77 -26.27
CA GLU A 132 4.80 -10.48 -25.22
C GLU A 132 4.32 -11.80 -24.59
N THR A 133 4.31 -11.82 -23.25
CA THR A 133 3.72 -12.90 -22.47
C THR A 133 2.58 -12.32 -21.64
N TYR A 134 1.36 -12.74 -21.93
CA TYR A 134 0.17 -12.36 -21.17
C TYR A 134 0.19 -13.04 -19.80
N VAL A 135 -0.06 -12.26 -18.75
CA VAL A 135 -0.11 -12.76 -17.36
C VAL A 135 -1.53 -12.88 -16.88
N MET A 136 -2.27 -11.76 -16.79
CA MET A 136 -3.65 -11.74 -16.30
C MET A 136 -4.38 -10.45 -16.71
N PRO A 137 -5.74 -10.46 -16.82
CA PRO A 137 -6.48 -9.22 -16.97
C PRO A 137 -6.51 -8.46 -15.62
N LEU A 138 -6.46 -7.13 -15.65
CA LEU A 138 -6.58 -6.29 -14.44
C LEU A 138 -7.92 -6.50 -13.72
N SER A 139 -8.97 -6.90 -14.41
CA SER A 139 -10.29 -7.18 -13.83
C SER A 139 -10.29 -8.36 -12.84
N GLU A 140 -9.27 -9.23 -12.86
CA GLU A 140 -9.09 -10.29 -11.87
C GLU A 140 -8.37 -9.79 -10.60
N PHE A 141 -7.73 -8.62 -10.65
CA PHE A 141 -7.04 -8.06 -9.50
C PHE A 141 -8.00 -7.26 -8.62
N GLN A 142 -8.05 -7.58 -7.34
CA GLN A 142 -9.11 -7.13 -6.44
C GLN A 142 -8.79 -5.83 -5.69
N LEU A 143 -7.51 -5.40 -5.68
CA LEU A 143 -7.11 -4.22 -4.92
C LEU A 143 -7.33 -2.94 -5.72
N LEU A 144 -7.78 -1.88 -5.02
CA LEU A 144 -8.06 -0.58 -5.60
C LEU A 144 -6.81 0.32 -5.63
N GLY A 145 -6.78 1.21 -6.61
CA GLY A 145 -5.82 2.31 -6.72
C GLY A 145 -4.56 1.97 -7.53
N ASP A 146 -4.03 3.00 -8.18
CA ASP A 146 -2.88 2.90 -9.09
C ASP A 146 -1.64 2.34 -8.39
N HIS A 147 -1.41 2.70 -7.13
CA HIS A 147 -0.29 2.18 -6.34
C HIS A 147 -0.37 0.66 -6.16
N ASN A 148 -1.57 0.07 -6.12
CA ASN A 148 -1.72 -1.39 -6.06
C ASN A 148 -1.49 -2.05 -7.42
N ILE A 149 -1.77 -1.35 -8.53
CA ILE A 149 -1.36 -1.81 -9.86
C ILE A 149 0.16 -1.80 -9.97
N GLU A 150 0.85 -0.76 -9.49
CA GLU A 150 2.32 -0.72 -9.41
C GLU A 150 2.87 -1.89 -8.57
N ASN A 151 2.28 -2.16 -7.41
CA ASN A 151 2.64 -3.29 -6.57
C ASN A 151 2.43 -4.63 -7.28
N LEU A 152 1.33 -4.79 -8.03
CA LEU A 152 1.05 -5.98 -8.83
C LEU A 152 2.13 -6.20 -9.90
N LEU A 153 2.47 -5.15 -10.67
CA LEU A 153 3.49 -5.23 -11.72
C LEU A 153 4.85 -5.62 -11.14
N ALA A 154 5.23 -5.00 -10.01
CA ALA A 154 6.45 -5.34 -9.29
C ALA A 154 6.44 -6.81 -8.80
N ALA A 155 5.34 -7.26 -8.21
CA ALA A 155 5.20 -8.64 -7.73
C ALA A 155 5.28 -9.65 -8.89
N VAL A 156 4.65 -9.35 -10.03
CA VAL A 156 4.75 -10.16 -11.24
C VAL A 156 6.19 -10.21 -11.73
N ALA A 157 6.88 -9.06 -11.82
CA ALA A 157 8.28 -9.01 -12.24
C ALA A 157 9.18 -9.84 -11.31
N ILE A 158 9.11 -9.58 -9.99
CA ILE A 158 9.91 -10.32 -9.00
C ILE A 158 9.68 -11.82 -9.11
N SER A 159 8.42 -12.26 -9.15
CA SER A 159 8.07 -13.67 -9.18
C SER A 159 8.53 -14.36 -10.48
N TYR A 160 8.35 -13.68 -11.62
CA TYR A 160 8.76 -14.19 -12.92
C TYR A 160 10.28 -14.40 -13.01
N TYR A 161 11.05 -13.39 -12.61
CA TYR A 161 12.53 -13.47 -12.63
C TYR A 161 13.11 -14.35 -11.50
N MET A 162 12.31 -14.72 -10.51
CA MET A 162 12.59 -15.78 -9.54
C MET A 162 12.23 -17.19 -10.07
N GLY A 163 11.69 -17.30 -11.29
CA GLY A 163 11.39 -18.56 -11.94
C GLY A 163 10.00 -19.13 -11.67
N ALA A 164 9.06 -18.35 -11.12
CA ALA A 164 7.69 -18.79 -10.98
C ALA A 164 6.97 -18.85 -12.35
N ASP A 165 6.15 -19.86 -12.57
CA ASP A 165 5.35 -19.99 -13.79
C ASP A 165 4.17 -19.00 -13.80
N ILE A 166 3.76 -18.59 -15.01
CA ILE A 166 2.70 -17.58 -15.23
C ILE A 166 1.36 -18.00 -14.62
N ALA A 167 1.01 -19.28 -14.69
CA ALA A 167 -0.26 -19.76 -14.15
C ALA A 167 -0.32 -19.63 -12.63
N THR A 168 0.79 -19.92 -11.95
CA THR A 168 0.94 -19.71 -10.50
C THR A 168 0.90 -18.22 -10.15
N ILE A 169 1.62 -17.36 -10.88
CA ILE A 169 1.60 -15.90 -10.67
C ILE A 169 0.18 -15.37 -10.79
N ARG A 170 -0.53 -15.69 -11.90
CA ARG A 170 -1.93 -15.26 -12.11
C ARG A 170 -2.84 -15.74 -10.99
N LYS A 171 -2.75 -17.02 -10.62
CA LYS A 171 -3.59 -17.62 -9.56
C LYS A 171 -3.40 -16.89 -8.23
N VAL A 172 -2.16 -16.62 -7.83
CA VAL A 172 -1.86 -15.97 -6.55
C VAL A 172 -2.27 -14.51 -6.57
N CYS A 173 -1.92 -13.76 -7.62
CA CYS A 173 -2.26 -12.34 -7.74
C CYS A 173 -3.78 -12.12 -7.82
N GLY A 174 -4.52 -12.96 -8.56
CA GLY A 174 -5.97 -12.87 -8.65
C GLY A 174 -6.71 -13.27 -7.37
N ALA A 175 -6.13 -14.16 -6.56
CA ALA A 175 -6.69 -14.56 -5.28
C ALA A 175 -6.32 -13.62 -4.11
N PHE A 176 -5.36 -12.71 -4.30
CA PHE A 176 -4.85 -11.85 -3.26
C PHE A 176 -5.85 -10.73 -2.92
N LYS A 177 -6.37 -10.74 -1.70
CA LYS A 177 -7.38 -9.80 -1.21
C LYS A 177 -6.80 -8.58 -0.48
N GLY A 178 -5.49 -8.44 -0.47
CA GLY A 178 -4.80 -7.37 0.25
C GLY A 178 -4.29 -7.79 1.62
N VAL A 179 -3.70 -6.81 2.29
CA VAL A 179 -3.23 -6.94 3.68
C VAL A 179 -4.36 -6.47 4.59
N ALA A 180 -4.63 -7.21 5.65
CA ALA A 180 -5.63 -6.82 6.64
C ALA A 180 -5.42 -5.37 7.10
N HIS A 181 -6.50 -4.64 7.29
CA HIS A 181 -6.54 -3.23 7.72
C HIS A 181 -5.91 -2.20 6.77
N ARG A 182 -5.58 -2.58 5.51
CA ARG A 182 -5.08 -1.65 4.48
C ARG A 182 -5.99 -1.65 3.26
N ILE A 183 -6.95 -0.72 3.23
CA ILE A 183 -8.03 -0.62 2.23
C ILE A 183 -8.66 -2.01 1.98
N GLU A 184 -8.74 -2.80 3.04
CA GLU A 184 -9.25 -4.17 3.03
C GLU A 184 -10.74 -4.14 2.69
N TYR A 185 -11.12 -4.80 1.59
CA TYR A 185 -12.54 -4.99 1.29
C TYR A 185 -13.17 -5.92 2.33
N VAL A 186 -14.23 -5.46 2.98
CA VAL A 186 -14.95 -6.22 4.01
C VAL A 186 -16.14 -6.94 3.40
N ARG A 187 -17.10 -6.20 2.87
CA ARG A 187 -18.28 -6.75 2.17
C ARG A 187 -19.02 -5.68 1.37
N THR A 188 -19.95 -6.14 0.54
CA THR A 188 -21.00 -5.30 -0.04
C THR A 188 -22.33 -5.63 0.62
N LEU A 189 -23.06 -4.64 1.07
CA LEU A 189 -24.42 -4.76 1.60
C LEU A 189 -25.29 -3.68 0.93
N ASN A 190 -26.42 -4.09 0.31
CA ASN A 190 -27.33 -3.20 -0.42
C ASN A 190 -26.64 -2.30 -1.47
N ASP A 191 -25.66 -2.85 -2.19
CA ASP A 191 -24.77 -2.15 -3.14
C ASP A 191 -23.91 -1.03 -2.50
N VAL A 192 -23.72 -1.05 -1.19
CA VAL A 192 -22.76 -0.22 -0.47
C VAL A 192 -21.51 -1.06 -0.16
N ASN A 193 -20.33 -0.58 -0.58
CA ASN A 193 -19.06 -1.26 -0.34
C ASN A 193 -18.41 -0.78 0.96
N TYR A 194 -17.98 -1.69 1.82
CA TYR A 194 -17.30 -1.38 3.08
C TYR A 194 -15.82 -1.74 2.99
N TYR A 195 -14.96 -0.77 3.37
CA TYR A 195 -13.49 -0.91 3.34
C TYR A 195 -12.87 -0.56 4.69
N ASN A 196 -11.92 -1.37 5.12
CA ASN A 196 -11.17 -1.21 6.36
C ASN A 196 -9.73 -0.79 6.05
N ASP A 197 -9.41 0.47 6.33
CA ASP A 197 -8.06 1.04 6.30
C ASP A 197 -7.63 1.52 7.69
N SER A 198 -7.92 0.74 8.72
CA SER A 198 -7.57 1.09 10.11
C SER A 198 -6.07 1.32 10.31
N LYS A 199 -5.21 0.79 9.42
CA LYS A 199 -3.76 1.04 9.39
C LYS A 199 -3.41 2.46 8.90
N GLY A 200 -4.34 3.20 8.34
CA GLY A 200 -4.22 4.62 7.97
C GLY A 200 -4.16 5.51 9.22
N THR A 201 -3.10 5.40 10.02
CA THR A 201 -2.92 6.06 11.33
C THR A 201 -2.28 7.45 11.24
N ASN A 202 -2.17 8.00 10.05
CA ASN A 202 -1.66 9.34 9.77
C ASN A 202 -2.34 9.93 8.51
N PRO A 203 -2.30 11.27 8.31
CA PRO A 203 -2.91 11.91 7.16
C PRO A 203 -2.41 11.40 5.80
N ASP A 204 -1.11 11.17 5.63
CA ASP A 204 -0.53 10.73 4.36
C ASP A 204 -1.10 9.39 3.88
N ALA A 205 -1.27 8.44 4.80
CA ALA A 205 -1.89 7.16 4.50
C ALA A 205 -3.37 7.33 4.12
N ALA A 206 -4.10 8.16 4.88
CA ALA A 206 -5.51 8.42 4.64
C ALA A 206 -5.78 9.18 3.32
N ILE A 207 -4.87 10.06 2.89
CA ILE A 207 -4.90 10.69 1.55
C ILE A 207 -4.89 9.61 0.46
N LYS A 208 -3.96 8.67 0.53
CA LYS A 208 -3.85 7.58 -0.45
C LYS A 208 -5.10 6.69 -0.45
N ALA A 209 -5.68 6.45 0.73
CA ALA A 209 -6.88 5.65 0.85
C ALA A 209 -8.07 6.34 0.17
N ILE A 210 -8.32 7.64 0.43
CA ILE A 210 -9.43 8.33 -0.22
C ILE A 210 -9.22 8.54 -1.72
N GLN A 211 -7.99 8.78 -2.16
CA GLN A 211 -7.64 8.86 -3.58
C GLN A 211 -7.96 7.56 -4.34
N SER A 212 -7.87 6.41 -3.67
CA SER A 212 -8.19 5.09 -4.23
C SER A 212 -9.69 4.82 -4.35
N MET A 213 -10.54 5.60 -3.70
CA MET A 213 -11.99 5.41 -3.78
C MET A 213 -12.53 5.84 -5.14
N VAL A 214 -13.40 4.99 -5.70
CA VAL A 214 -14.06 5.20 -7.00
C VAL A 214 -15.55 5.47 -6.86
N ARG A 215 -16.11 5.31 -5.66
CA ARG A 215 -17.52 5.57 -5.32
C ARG A 215 -17.62 6.77 -4.37
N PRO A 216 -18.74 7.51 -4.34
CA PRO A 216 -19.00 8.48 -3.28
C PRO A 216 -18.86 7.82 -1.91
N THR A 217 -18.07 8.44 -1.00
CA THR A 217 -17.57 7.75 0.19
C THR A 217 -18.03 8.42 1.49
N TYR A 218 -18.56 7.63 2.41
CA TYR A 218 -18.68 7.94 3.81
C TYR A 218 -17.35 7.64 4.49
N LEU A 219 -16.62 8.66 4.91
CA LEU A 219 -15.27 8.55 5.45
C LEU A 219 -15.30 8.61 6.97
N ILE A 220 -14.74 7.58 7.62
CA ILE A 220 -14.63 7.49 9.07
C ILE A 220 -13.23 7.92 9.47
N GLY A 221 -13.13 9.03 10.24
CA GLY A 221 -11.90 9.65 10.68
C GLY A 221 -11.81 9.86 12.18
N GLY A 222 -10.62 10.27 12.64
CA GLY A 222 -10.36 10.62 14.02
C GLY A 222 -9.77 9.50 14.89
N GLY A 223 -9.40 9.87 16.10
CA GLY A 223 -8.74 9.00 17.07
C GLY A 223 -7.85 9.79 18.03
N TYR A 224 -6.64 9.30 18.29
CA TYR A 224 -5.68 9.91 19.21
C TYR A 224 -4.84 10.99 18.50
N ASP A 225 -4.62 12.12 19.20
CA ASP A 225 -3.85 13.25 18.68
C ASP A 225 -2.34 12.98 18.72
N LYS A 226 -1.73 12.98 17.53
CA LYS A 226 -0.26 12.99 17.34
C LYS A 226 0.27 14.36 16.94
N LYS A 227 -0.53 15.43 17.11
CA LYS A 227 -0.24 16.79 16.66
C LYS A 227 -0.03 16.87 15.14
N SER A 228 -0.83 16.10 14.39
CA SER A 228 -0.86 16.16 12.95
C SER A 228 -1.69 17.35 12.45
N THR A 229 -1.39 17.84 11.24
CA THR A 229 -2.26 18.76 10.49
C THR A 229 -3.12 17.96 9.53
N TYR A 230 -4.33 18.45 9.25
CA TYR A 230 -5.32 17.74 8.44
C TYR A 230 -5.65 18.46 7.13
N ASP A 231 -5.05 19.64 6.88
CA ASP A 231 -5.36 20.48 5.72
C ASP A 231 -5.24 19.72 4.40
N GLU A 232 -4.10 19.07 4.14
CA GLU A 232 -3.86 18.30 2.90
C GLU A 232 -4.80 17.09 2.77
N TRP A 233 -5.15 16.46 3.90
CA TRP A 233 -6.09 15.35 3.90
C TRP A 233 -7.50 15.80 3.50
N ILE A 234 -7.98 16.91 4.06
CA ILE A 234 -9.29 17.49 3.70
C ILE A 234 -9.30 17.95 2.24
N GLU A 235 -8.24 18.60 1.76
CA GLU A 235 -8.09 19.01 0.36
C GLU A 235 -8.13 17.82 -0.61
N SER A 236 -7.63 16.67 -0.18
CA SER A 236 -7.61 15.43 -0.98
C SER A 236 -9.00 14.79 -1.19
N PHE A 237 -10.05 15.31 -0.54
CA PHE A 237 -11.41 14.77 -0.70
C PHE A 237 -11.92 14.89 -2.14
N ASP A 238 -11.59 15.97 -2.83
CA ASP A 238 -11.83 16.18 -4.27
C ASP A 238 -13.23 15.68 -4.75
N GLY A 239 -14.27 16.02 -3.97
CA GLY A 239 -15.65 15.61 -4.24
C GLY A 239 -15.97 14.12 -4.00
N LYS A 240 -15.01 13.30 -3.62
CA LYS A 240 -15.21 11.87 -3.35
C LYS A 240 -15.87 11.60 -1.99
N VAL A 241 -15.59 12.43 -0.99
CA VAL A 241 -16.16 12.30 0.35
C VAL A 241 -17.55 12.93 0.40
N LYS A 242 -18.55 12.10 0.69
CA LYS A 242 -19.94 12.49 0.78
C LYS A 242 -20.32 12.93 2.20
N CYS A 243 -19.74 12.27 3.19
CA CYS A 243 -19.92 12.58 4.61
C CYS A 243 -18.65 12.19 5.37
N LEU A 244 -18.21 13.06 6.29
CA LEU A 244 -17.11 12.81 7.19
C LEU A 244 -17.65 12.48 8.59
N LEU A 245 -17.41 11.27 9.06
CA LEU A 245 -17.82 10.79 10.38
C LEU A 245 -16.62 10.77 11.31
N LEU A 246 -16.69 11.45 12.43
CA LEU A 246 -15.56 11.68 13.32
C LEU A 246 -15.79 11.10 14.71
N ILE A 247 -14.73 10.41 15.21
CA ILE A 247 -14.71 9.84 16.56
C ILE A 247 -13.40 10.21 17.28
N GLY A 248 -13.43 10.13 18.59
CA GLY A 248 -12.25 10.25 19.44
C GLY A 248 -11.75 11.68 19.65
N GLN A 249 -10.55 11.78 20.20
CA GLN A 249 -9.98 13.02 20.72
C GLN A 249 -9.83 14.13 19.65
N THR A 250 -9.46 13.75 18.43
CA THR A 250 -9.18 14.68 17.32
C THR A 250 -10.43 15.10 16.54
N ALA A 251 -11.60 14.60 16.90
CA ALA A 251 -12.83 14.82 16.14
C ALA A 251 -13.14 16.30 15.93
N GLN A 252 -13.05 17.13 16.99
CA GLN A 252 -13.33 18.56 16.88
C GLN A 252 -12.32 19.30 16.02
N ASP A 253 -11.02 19.02 16.19
CA ASP A 253 -9.95 19.66 15.41
C ASP A 253 -10.06 19.35 13.91
N ILE A 254 -10.40 18.10 13.58
CA ILE A 254 -10.63 17.68 12.19
C ILE A 254 -11.89 18.36 11.63
N ALA A 255 -12.97 18.43 12.40
CA ALA A 255 -14.20 19.10 11.98
C ALA A 255 -13.98 20.59 11.70
N ASP A 256 -13.23 21.28 12.55
CA ASP A 256 -12.91 22.70 12.38
C ASP A 256 -12.00 22.93 11.17
N CYS A 257 -11.03 22.04 10.95
CA CYS A 257 -10.21 22.05 9.74
C CYS A 257 -11.06 21.81 8.47
N ALA A 258 -11.97 20.84 8.50
CA ALA A 258 -12.84 20.56 7.35
C ALA A 258 -13.74 21.73 6.99
N ARG A 259 -14.36 22.39 7.99
CA ARG A 259 -15.18 23.59 7.78
C ARG A 259 -14.36 24.76 7.22
N LYS A 260 -13.12 24.96 7.69
CA LYS A 260 -12.20 25.97 7.16
C LYS A 260 -11.94 25.77 5.67
N HIS A 261 -11.92 24.52 5.19
CA HIS A 261 -11.77 24.16 3.78
C HIS A 261 -13.12 24.03 3.04
N GLY A 262 -14.23 24.46 3.65
CA GLY A 262 -15.57 24.47 3.04
C GLY A 262 -16.29 23.13 3.00
N PHE A 263 -15.82 22.14 3.77
CA PHE A 263 -16.53 20.85 3.89
C PHE A 263 -17.43 20.84 5.13
N GLU A 264 -18.76 20.79 4.90
CA GLU A 264 -19.78 21.00 5.94
C GLU A 264 -20.51 19.71 6.36
N ASN A 265 -20.48 18.65 5.53
CA ASN A 265 -21.22 17.41 5.82
C ASN A 265 -20.43 16.53 6.79
N ILE A 266 -20.52 16.87 8.08
CA ILE A 266 -19.74 16.29 9.15
C ILE A 266 -20.66 15.79 10.26
N GLU A 267 -20.45 14.55 10.70
CA GLU A 267 -21.16 13.96 11.84
C GLU A 267 -20.16 13.57 12.94
N MET A 268 -20.49 13.95 14.17
CA MET A 268 -19.69 13.64 15.37
C MET A 268 -20.36 12.47 16.11
N MET A 269 -19.59 11.43 16.38
CA MET A 269 -20.10 10.19 17.00
C MET A 269 -19.27 9.83 18.24
N ASP A 270 -19.88 9.10 19.16
CA ASP A 270 -19.21 8.67 20.39
C ASP A 270 -18.31 7.46 20.17
N ASP A 271 -18.70 6.52 19.30
CA ASP A 271 -18.00 5.28 19.07
C ASP A 271 -18.13 4.75 17.63
N LEU A 272 -17.32 3.76 17.32
CA LEU A 272 -17.23 3.14 15.99
C LEU A 272 -18.52 2.38 15.61
N LYS A 273 -19.25 1.85 16.59
CA LYS A 273 -20.51 1.13 16.32
C LYS A 273 -21.58 2.08 15.82
N GLN A 274 -21.76 3.23 16.49
CA GLN A 274 -22.69 4.27 16.05
C GLN A 274 -22.37 4.76 14.64
N VAL A 275 -21.08 4.92 14.31
CA VAL A 275 -20.63 5.29 12.96
C VAL A 275 -21.07 4.27 11.91
N VAL A 276 -20.86 2.98 12.18
CA VAL A 276 -21.25 1.91 11.25
C VAL A 276 -22.77 1.85 11.07
N GLU A 277 -23.54 2.01 12.15
CA GLU A 277 -25.00 2.04 12.11
C GLU A 277 -25.51 3.28 11.35
N TYR A 278 -24.88 4.45 11.53
CA TYR A 278 -25.20 5.65 10.75
C TYR A 278 -24.94 5.44 9.26
N CYS A 279 -23.78 4.92 8.89
CA CYS A 279 -23.46 4.63 7.51
C CYS A 279 -24.46 3.65 6.89
N HIS A 280 -24.85 2.59 7.63
CA HIS A 280 -25.84 1.63 7.15
C HIS A 280 -27.21 2.28 6.84
N THR A 281 -27.59 3.28 7.64
CA THR A 281 -28.90 3.94 7.51
C THR A 281 -28.93 5.00 6.40
N HIS A 282 -27.78 5.67 6.15
CA HIS A 282 -27.72 6.85 5.28
C HIS A 282 -27.04 6.64 3.94
N ALA A 283 -26.13 5.64 3.83
CA ALA A 283 -25.47 5.34 2.57
C ALA A 283 -26.48 4.75 1.57
N GLN A 284 -26.33 5.16 0.31
CA GLN A 284 -27.19 4.76 -0.78
C GLN A 284 -26.52 3.70 -1.66
N PRO A 285 -27.28 2.89 -2.40
CA PRO A 285 -26.70 2.00 -3.42
C PRO A 285 -25.72 2.76 -4.33
N GLY A 286 -24.53 2.20 -4.52
CA GLY A 286 -23.44 2.84 -5.26
C GLY A 286 -22.45 3.62 -4.40
N ASP A 287 -22.71 3.83 -3.10
CA ASP A 287 -21.78 4.47 -2.17
C ASP A 287 -20.70 3.48 -1.64
N ALA A 288 -19.70 4.04 -0.97
CA ALA A 288 -18.72 3.29 -0.18
C ALA A 288 -18.65 3.83 1.25
N VAL A 289 -18.26 2.97 2.19
CA VAL A 289 -17.89 3.31 3.56
C VAL A 289 -16.44 2.95 3.77
N LEU A 290 -15.62 3.91 4.16
CA LEU A 290 -14.19 3.75 4.35
C LEU A 290 -13.79 4.12 5.79
N LEU A 291 -13.30 3.15 6.56
CA LEU A 291 -12.56 3.43 7.78
C LEU A 291 -11.12 3.77 7.42
N SER A 292 -10.75 5.06 7.37
CA SER A 292 -9.37 5.53 7.18
C SER A 292 -9.11 6.74 8.09
N PRO A 293 -8.73 6.45 9.35
CA PRO A 293 -8.87 7.39 10.46
C PRO A 293 -7.97 8.62 10.42
N ALA A 294 -6.90 8.63 9.66
CA ALA A 294 -5.82 9.64 9.69
C ALA A 294 -5.14 9.80 11.07
N CYS A 295 -5.58 9.05 12.07
CA CYS A 295 -5.18 9.15 13.47
C CYS A 295 -4.84 7.79 14.08
N ALA A 296 -3.98 7.81 15.13
CA ALA A 296 -3.74 6.60 15.91
C ALA A 296 -5.01 6.11 16.62
N SER A 297 -5.03 4.82 16.95
CA SER A 297 -6.17 4.17 17.61
C SER A 297 -6.19 4.32 19.14
N TRP A 298 -5.08 4.78 19.72
CA TRP A 298 -4.90 4.84 21.17
C TRP A 298 -5.97 5.66 21.88
N GLY A 299 -6.27 5.29 23.12
CA GLY A 299 -7.30 5.92 23.93
C GLY A 299 -8.70 5.38 23.73
N MET A 300 -9.01 4.86 22.55
CA MET A 300 -10.28 4.17 22.25
C MET A 300 -10.11 2.68 21.99
N PHE A 301 -8.94 2.26 21.49
CA PHE A 301 -8.60 0.88 21.13
C PHE A 301 -7.16 0.57 21.54
N ASP A 302 -6.84 -0.71 21.79
CA ASP A 302 -5.50 -1.14 22.16
C ASP A 302 -4.48 -0.91 21.03
N ASN A 303 -4.90 -1.12 19.79
CA ASN A 303 -4.10 -0.96 18.58
C ASN A 303 -5.00 -0.75 17.36
N TYR A 304 -4.40 -0.53 16.18
CA TYR A 304 -5.17 -0.35 14.94
C TYR A 304 -5.81 -1.66 14.45
N GLU A 305 -5.25 -2.80 14.78
CA GLU A 305 -5.80 -4.11 14.47
C GLU A 305 -7.15 -4.29 15.16
N GLN A 306 -7.22 -4.06 16.47
CA GLN A 306 -8.46 -4.14 17.23
C GLN A 306 -9.53 -3.21 16.65
N ARG A 307 -9.18 -1.93 16.35
CA ARG A 307 -10.11 -1.00 15.71
C ARG A 307 -10.65 -1.53 14.38
N GLY A 308 -9.77 -2.08 13.56
CA GLY A 308 -10.14 -2.65 12.27
C GLY A 308 -10.96 -3.94 12.37
N ASP A 309 -10.64 -4.81 13.32
CA ASP A 309 -11.41 -6.04 13.56
C ASP A 309 -12.81 -5.73 14.11
N MET A 310 -12.94 -4.79 15.05
CA MET A 310 -14.24 -4.30 15.53
C MET A 310 -15.06 -3.68 14.40
N PHE A 311 -14.45 -2.89 13.51
CA PHE A 311 -15.15 -2.38 12.33
C PHE A 311 -15.71 -3.51 11.47
N LYS A 312 -14.89 -4.53 11.14
CA LYS A 312 -15.32 -5.69 10.36
C LYS A 312 -16.44 -6.46 11.06
N GLU A 313 -16.35 -6.63 12.38
CA GLU A 313 -17.38 -7.29 13.19
C GLU A 313 -18.72 -6.53 13.08
N TYR A 314 -18.72 -5.22 13.31
CA TYR A 314 -19.92 -4.40 13.23
C TYR A 314 -20.51 -4.39 11.82
N VAL A 315 -19.67 -4.23 10.78
CA VAL A 315 -20.12 -4.30 9.39
C VAL A 315 -20.72 -5.65 9.05
N ASN A 316 -20.11 -6.76 9.50
CA ASN A 316 -20.62 -8.11 9.23
C ASN A 316 -21.91 -8.44 10.00
N ALA A 317 -22.16 -7.76 11.09
CA ALA A 317 -23.39 -7.91 11.89
C ALA A 317 -24.60 -7.15 11.29
N LEU A 318 -24.39 -6.23 10.33
CA LEU A 318 -25.47 -5.53 9.65
C LEU A 318 -26.34 -6.51 8.84
N SER A 319 -27.64 -6.26 8.76
CA SER A 319 -28.62 -7.13 8.09
C SER A 319 -29.33 -6.40 6.92
#